data_2932aa76d5964d66b41f2ea052c903e3
#
_entry.id   2932aa76d5964d66b41f2ea052c903e3
#
_cell.length_a   1.000
_cell.length_b   1.000
_cell.length_c   1.000
_cell.angle_alpha   90.00
_cell.angle_beta   90.00
_cell.angle_gamma   90.00
#
_symmetry.space_group_name_H-M   'P 1'
#
loop_
_entity.id
_entity.type
_entity.pdbx_description
1 polymer ?
#
loop_
_entity_poly.entity_id
_entity_poly.type
_entity_poly.pdbx_seq_one_letter_code
_entity_poly.pdbx_strand_id
1 'polypeptide(L)'
;PEYGYGYDGIIRLDNYEKSGKYTPATHDHKALNVPKPLKPEYINEYSHDGICAFLAYWIESTNYAYLTGDLKPLSQITDPYKIIHPEILKMYEDNTGWVIGPQHIYTLELVTPASGNDFKDSTIYEWQSVLRVSPEATVYVTANKSEKLFTDFIGAREKADISSDVRYTDGEWHLVNDDGSNSYKKPL
;
A
#
# COMPACT_ATOMS: atom_id res chain seq x y z
N PRO A 1 1.04 6.30 -20.05
CA PRO A 1 2.03 5.28 -20.40
C PRO A 1 1.39 4.28 -21.35
N GLU A 2 2.02 4.07 -22.50
CA GLU A 2 1.66 2.96 -23.35
C GLU A 2 2.08 1.69 -22.62
N TYR A 3 1.13 1.12 -21.88
CA TYR A 3 1.32 -0.26 -21.47
C TYR A 3 1.18 -1.10 -22.75
N GLY A 4 2.31 -1.51 -23.28
CA GLY A 4 2.34 -2.50 -24.36
C GLY A 4 1.53 -3.73 -23.93
N TYR A 5 1.22 -4.61 -24.81
CA TYR A 5 0.40 -5.81 -24.57
C TYR A 5 0.88 -6.60 -23.33
N GLY A 6 0.36 -6.26 -22.16
CA GLY A 6 0.65 -6.91 -20.89
C GLY A 6 0.85 -5.90 -19.78
N TYR A 7 0.08 -6.09 -18.71
CA TYR A 7 0.13 -5.27 -17.51
C TYR A 7 0.91 -5.97 -16.38
N ASP A 8 1.58 -7.08 -16.71
CA ASP A 8 2.36 -7.83 -15.74
C ASP A 8 3.63 -7.08 -15.32
N GLY A 9 4.08 -7.37 -14.10
CA GLY A 9 5.26 -6.76 -13.52
C GLY A 9 4.99 -5.99 -12.24
N ILE A 10 6.03 -5.37 -11.72
CA ILE A 10 5.94 -4.61 -10.48
C ILE A 10 5.21 -3.28 -10.74
N ILE A 11 4.13 -3.05 -9.99
CA ILE A 11 3.37 -1.79 -10.06
C ILE A 11 4.18 -0.66 -9.45
N ARG A 12 4.14 0.51 -10.10
CA ARG A 12 4.77 1.74 -9.62
C ARG A 12 3.80 2.91 -9.68
N LEU A 13 3.84 3.75 -8.65
CA LEU A 13 3.20 5.06 -8.65
C LEU A 13 4.28 6.10 -8.99
N ASP A 14 3.95 7.06 -9.86
CA ASP A 14 4.84 8.15 -10.25
C ASP A 14 4.31 9.53 -9.84
N ASN A 15 3.18 9.56 -9.16
CA ASN A 15 2.52 10.80 -8.76
C ASN A 15 2.65 11.03 -7.25
N TYR A 16 3.54 11.95 -6.88
CA TYR A 16 3.84 12.26 -5.48
C TYR A 16 3.94 13.75 -5.23
N GLU A 17 3.48 14.17 -4.05
CA GLU A 17 3.81 15.48 -3.50
C GLU A 17 5.14 15.37 -2.73
N LYS A 18 6.11 16.22 -3.09
CA LYS A 18 7.44 16.22 -2.49
C LYS A 18 7.63 17.47 -1.64
N SER A 19 8.04 17.29 -0.38
CA SER A 19 8.24 18.37 0.58
C SER A 19 9.70 18.72 0.83
N GLY A 20 10.64 18.10 0.13
CA GLY A 20 12.07 18.28 0.30
C GLY A 20 12.84 17.02 -0.04
N LYS A 21 14.11 16.97 0.35
CA LYS A 21 14.93 15.78 0.14
C LYS A 21 14.48 14.66 1.08
N TYR A 22 14.10 13.52 0.51
CA TYR A 22 13.78 12.32 1.27
C TYR A 22 15.01 11.84 2.04
N THR A 23 14.84 11.62 3.34
CA THR A 23 15.87 11.07 4.21
C THR A 23 15.32 9.84 4.91
N PRO A 24 15.89 8.66 4.69
CA PRO A 24 15.46 7.44 5.38
C PRO A 24 15.55 7.57 6.90
N ALA A 25 14.70 6.84 7.61
CA ALA A 25 14.77 6.76 9.06
C ALA A 25 16.07 6.09 9.52
N THR A 26 16.55 6.51 10.67
CA THR A 26 17.68 5.93 11.38
C THR A 26 17.30 5.69 12.84
N HIS A 27 18.23 5.26 13.68
CA HIS A 27 18.01 5.19 15.13
C HIS A 27 17.86 6.57 15.78
N ASP A 28 18.29 7.64 15.08
CA ASP A 28 18.25 9.01 15.61
C ASP A 28 16.98 9.77 15.26
N HIS A 29 16.35 9.41 14.13
CA HIS A 29 15.15 10.10 13.65
C HIS A 29 14.30 9.20 12.75
N LYS A 30 13.00 9.48 12.74
CA LYS A 30 12.08 8.89 11.76
C LYS A 30 12.36 9.43 10.35
N ALA A 31 11.79 8.78 9.33
CA ALA A 31 11.93 9.24 7.95
C ALA A 31 11.47 10.69 7.78
N LEU A 32 12.19 11.46 6.97
CA LEU A 32 11.92 12.87 6.71
C LEU A 32 11.59 13.08 5.23
N ASN A 33 10.64 13.96 4.97
CA ASN A 33 10.24 14.35 3.60
C ASN A 33 9.86 13.15 2.73
N VAL A 34 9.18 12.18 3.31
CA VAL A 34 8.69 11.01 2.56
C VAL A 34 7.74 11.49 1.48
N PRO A 35 7.97 11.11 0.20
CA PRO A 35 7.07 11.50 -0.87
C PRO A 35 5.64 11.03 -0.59
N LYS A 36 4.69 11.97 -0.62
CA LYS A 36 3.28 11.68 -0.32
C LYS A 36 2.55 11.24 -1.58
N PRO A 37 1.95 10.05 -1.60
CA PRO A 37 1.22 9.59 -2.76
C PRO A 37 0.05 10.51 -3.12
N LEU A 38 -0.09 10.78 -4.41
CA LEU A 38 -1.22 11.50 -4.98
C LEU A 38 -1.95 10.56 -5.95
N LYS A 39 -3.28 10.66 -5.97
CA LYS A 39 -4.08 9.89 -6.90
C LYS A 39 -3.77 10.31 -8.35
N PRO A 40 -3.42 9.37 -9.25
CA PRO A 40 -3.36 9.67 -10.67
C PRO A 40 -4.72 10.13 -11.20
N GLU A 41 -4.74 11.00 -12.22
CA GLU A 41 -5.99 11.52 -12.77
C GLU A 41 -6.90 10.41 -13.32
N TYR A 42 -6.31 9.34 -13.86
CA TYR A 42 -7.04 8.21 -14.44
C TYR A 42 -7.38 7.09 -13.46
N ILE A 43 -7.18 7.30 -12.15
CA ILE A 43 -7.42 6.26 -11.12
C ILE A 43 -8.85 5.71 -11.13
N ASN A 44 -9.81 6.52 -11.56
CA ASN A 44 -11.23 6.14 -11.62
C ASN A 44 -11.67 5.72 -13.01
N GLU A 45 -10.74 5.53 -13.95
CA GLU A 45 -11.07 5.03 -15.28
C GLU A 45 -11.45 3.56 -15.23
N TYR A 46 -12.53 3.20 -15.93
CA TYR A 46 -12.94 1.80 -16.07
C TYR A 46 -12.09 1.10 -17.14
N SER A 47 -10.88 0.74 -16.73
CA SER A 47 -9.85 0.16 -17.61
C SER A 47 -8.80 -0.58 -16.78
N HIS A 48 -7.93 -1.36 -17.44
CA HIS A 48 -6.75 -1.95 -16.78
C HIS A 48 -5.81 -0.87 -16.25
N ASP A 49 -5.66 0.25 -16.95
CA ASP A 49 -4.87 1.39 -16.48
C ASP A 49 -5.44 1.94 -15.16
N GLY A 50 -6.76 2.07 -15.07
CA GLY A 50 -7.42 2.51 -13.85
C GLY A 50 -7.19 1.56 -12.68
N ILE A 51 -7.29 0.25 -12.92
CA ILE A 51 -7.00 -0.76 -11.88
C ILE A 51 -5.54 -0.66 -11.44
N CYS A 52 -4.59 -0.59 -12.38
CA CYS A 52 -3.17 -0.48 -12.05
C CYS A 52 -2.87 0.80 -11.25
N ALA A 53 -3.45 1.93 -11.63
CA ALA A 53 -3.31 3.18 -10.89
C ALA A 53 -3.85 3.07 -9.47
N PHE A 54 -5.02 2.44 -9.32
CA PHE A 54 -5.65 2.22 -8.03
C PHE A 54 -4.80 1.33 -7.12
N LEU A 55 -4.31 0.21 -7.63
CA LEU A 55 -3.47 -0.72 -6.87
C LEU A 55 -2.12 -0.10 -6.51
N ALA A 56 -1.52 0.68 -7.42
CA ALA A 56 -0.29 1.41 -7.15
C ALA A 56 -0.48 2.45 -6.02
N TYR A 57 -1.57 3.20 -6.08
CA TYR A 57 -1.91 4.15 -5.02
C TYR A 57 -2.14 3.44 -3.68
N TRP A 58 -2.83 2.30 -3.68
CA TRP A 58 -3.05 1.50 -2.49
C TRP A 58 -1.74 1.07 -1.83
N ILE A 59 -0.83 0.47 -2.58
CA ILE A 59 0.46 -0.03 -2.06
C ILE A 59 1.32 1.13 -1.56
N GLU A 60 1.44 2.21 -2.31
CA GLU A 60 2.29 3.34 -1.93
C GLU A 60 1.69 4.15 -0.77
N SER A 61 0.38 4.23 -0.66
CA SER A 61 -0.29 4.83 0.50
C SER A 61 -0.10 3.98 1.78
N THR A 62 -0.04 2.66 1.64
CA THR A 62 0.30 1.74 2.72
C THR A 62 1.76 1.95 3.16
N ASN A 63 2.69 2.01 2.22
CA ASN A 63 4.10 2.29 2.51
C ASN A 63 4.28 3.64 3.22
N TYR A 64 3.62 4.67 2.71
CA TYR A 64 3.66 6.01 3.28
C TYR A 64 3.13 6.03 4.72
N ALA A 65 2.03 5.33 4.98
CA ALA A 65 1.45 5.21 6.32
C ALA A 65 2.43 4.55 7.30
N TYR A 66 3.11 3.49 6.89
CA TYR A 66 4.10 2.82 7.75
C TYR A 66 5.35 3.67 7.99
N LEU A 67 5.75 4.51 7.04
CA LEU A 67 6.94 5.35 7.19
C LEU A 67 6.69 6.64 7.95
N THR A 68 5.45 7.11 8.02
CA THR A 68 5.13 8.43 8.56
C THR A 68 4.08 8.42 9.68
N GLY A 69 3.25 7.40 9.74
CA GLY A 69 2.06 7.39 10.59
C GLY A 69 0.90 8.22 10.02
N ASP A 70 1.07 8.85 8.86
CA ASP A 70 0.01 9.63 8.20
C ASP A 70 -0.91 8.71 7.38
N LEU A 71 -2.15 8.58 7.83
CA LEU A 71 -3.15 7.70 7.23
C LEU A 71 -4.00 8.37 6.14
N LYS A 72 -3.83 9.67 5.91
CA LYS A 72 -4.71 10.42 5.01
C LYS A 72 -4.73 9.87 3.58
N PRO A 73 -3.59 9.59 2.92
CA PRO A 73 -3.64 9.02 1.57
C PRO A 73 -4.40 7.69 1.52
N LEU A 74 -4.12 6.77 2.44
CA LEU A 74 -4.77 5.46 2.48
C LEU A 74 -6.27 5.57 2.78
N SER A 75 -6.67 6.53 3.63
CA SER A 75 -8.07 6.79 3.97
C SER A 75 -8.92 7.22 2.77
N GLN A 76 -8.29 7.68 1.70
CA GLN A 76 -8.99 8.09 0.48
C GLN A 76 -9.56 6.91 -0.32
N ILE A 77 -9.13 5.70 -0.03
CA ILE A 77 -9.57 4.51 -0.78
C ILE A 77 -10.07 3.37 0.11
N THR A 78 -9.73 3.34 1.39
CA THR A 78 -10.10 2.27 2.33
C THR A 78 -10.12 2.78 3.76
N ASP A 79 -10.53 1.92 4.69
CA ASP A 79 -10.35 2.15 6.12
C ASP A 79 -8.90 1.78 6.51
N PRO A 80 -8.04 2.77 6.80
CA PRO A 80 -6.63 2.50 7.08
C PRO A 80 -6.40 1.70 8.36
N TYR A 81 -7.34 1.76 9.32
CA TYR A 81 -7.23 1.01 10.57
C TYR A 81 -7.41 -0.50 10.37
N LYS A 82 -7.93 -0.93 9.23
CA LYS A 82 -8.00 -2.35 8.85
C LYS A 82 -6.74 -2.84 8.15
N ILE A 83 -5.89 -1.94 7.69
CA ILE A 83 -4.68 -2.25 6.90
C ILE A 83 -3.43 -2.14 7.77
N ILE A 84 -3.28 -1.04 8.51
CA ILE A 84 -2.06 -0.71 9.25
C ILE A 84 -2.09 -1.34 10.64
N HIS A 85 -0.98 -1.94 11.03
CA HIS A 85 -0.83 -2.59 12.34
C HIS A 85 -1.04 -1.57 13.47
N PRO A 86 -1.98 -1.82 14.41
CA PRO A 86 -2.37 -0.83 15.41
C PRO A 86 -1.24 -0.42 16.36
N GLU A 87 -0.33 -1.33 16.70
CA GLU A 87 0.80 -1.01 17.58
C GLU A 87 1.79 -0.06 16.91
N ILE A 88 1.97 -0.17 15.58
CA ILE A 88 2.85 0.74 14.84
C ILE A 88 2.21 2.13 14.78
N LEU A 89 0.89 2.22 14.53
CA LEU A 89 0.18 3.49 14.58
C LEU A 89 0.32 4.17 15.94
N LYS A 90 0.16 3.40 17.01
CA LYS A 90 0.30 3.94 18.36
C LYS A 90 1.71 4.46 18.64
N MET A 91 2.74 3.79 18.12
CA MET A 91 4.11 4.30 18.23
C MET A 91 4.29 5.69 17.61
N TYR A 92 3.70 5.91 16.42
CA TYR A 92 3.74 7.24 15.79
C TYR A 92 2.94 8.28 16.56
N GLU A 93 1.75 7.93 17.06
CA GLU A 93 0.93 8.81 17.89
C GLU A 93 1.64 9.23 19.18
N ASP A 94 2.27 8.27 19.85
CA ASP A 94 2.95 8.48 21.13
C ASP A 94 4.42 8.94 20.96
N ASN A 95 4.92 8.98 19.75
CA ASN A 95 6.30 9.29 19.42
C ASN A 95 7.31 8.37 20.15
N THR A 96 7.01 7.08 20.20
CA THR A 96 7.80 6.06 20.92
C THR A 96 8.63 5.17 20.01
N GLY A 97 8.50 5.31 18.70
CA GLY A 97 9.23 4.51 17.74
C GLY A 97 8.77 4.76 16.31
N TRP A 98 9.42 4.11 15.38
CA TRP A 98 9.12 4.25 13.96
C TRP A 98 9.64 3.06 13.16
N VAL A 99 9.24 3.00 11.91
CA VAL A 99 9.73 2.00 10.96
C VAL A 99 11.00 2.53 10.29
N ILE A 100 12.02 1.68 10.21
CA ILE A 100 13.26 1.92 9.48
C ILE A 100 13.27 0.97 8.28
N GLY A 101 13.40 1.51 7.08
CA GLY A 101 13.42 0.68 5.88
C GLY A 101 13.45 1.48 4.59
N PRO A 102 13.37 0.80 3.45
CA PRO A 102 13.28 1.45 2.16
C PRO A 102 11.93 2.15 1.99
N GLN A 103 11.86 3.09 1.05
CA GLN A 103 10.61 3.78 0.72
C GLN A 103 9.50 2.79 0.32
N HIS A 104 9.85 1.73 -0.38
CA HIS A 104 8.94 0.68 -0.80
C HIS A 104 9.06 -0.54 0.12
N ILE A 105 8.47 -0.44 1.32
CA ILE A 105 8.41 -1.57 2.26
C ILE A 105 7.65 -2.74 1.62
N TYR A 106 6.48 -2.45 1.04
CA TYR A 106 5.71 -3.38 0.22
C TYR A 106 5.92 -3.09 -1.26
N THR A 107 6.02 -4.16 -2.05
CA THR A 107 5.91 -4.10 -3.50
C THR A 107 4.87 -5.09 -3.98
N LEU A 108 4.12 -4.71 -5.01
CA LEU A 108 3.11 -5.56 -5.63
C LEU A 108 3.51 -5.83 -7.08
N GLU A 109 3.58 -7.12 -7.42
CA GLU A 109 3.85 -7.58 -8.79
C GLU A 109 2.60 -8.25 -9.33
N LEU A 110 2.12 -7.78 -10.48
CA LEU A 110 1.07 -8.46 -11.22
C LEU A 110 1.69 -9.60 -12.02
N VAL A 111 1.16 -10.81 -11.87
CA VAL A 111 1.75 -12.01 -12.50
C VAL A 111 1.04 -12.45 -13.78
N THR A 112 -0.09 -11.82 -14.10
CA THR A 112 -0.82 -12.07 -15.34
C THR A 112 -0.94 -10.77 -16.15
N PRO A 113 -1.01 -10.85 -17.49
CA PRO A 113 -1.06 -9.67 -18.34
C PRO A 113 -2.39 -8.91 -18.24
N ALA A 114 -3.41 -9.47 -17.62
CA ALA A 114 -4.72 -8.86 -17.44
C ALA A 114 -5.43 -9.44 -16.22
N SER A 115 -6.39 -8.70 -15.68
CA SER A 115 -7.29 -9.22 -14.66
C SER A 115 -8.30 -10.21 -15.27
N GLY A 116 -8.76 -11.16 -14.46
CA GLY A 116 -9.91 -12.00 -14.75
C GLY A 116 -11.12 -11.57 -13.92
N ASN A 117 -12.26 -12.23 -14.16
CA ASN A 117 -13.44 -12.02 -13.33
C ASN A 117 -13.61 -13.19 -12.36
N ASP A 118 -14.11 -12.89 -11.17
CA ASP A 118 -14.43 -13.93 -10.19
C ASP A 118 -15.52 -14.85 -10.75
N PHE A 119 -15.37 -16.15 -10.47
CA PHE A 119 -16.29 -17.17 -10.99
C PHE A 119 -17.72 -17.03 -10.44
N LYS A 120 -17.84 -16.61 -9.16
CA LYS A 120 -19.13 -16.49 -8.48
C LYS A 120 -19.75 -15.10 -8.61
N ASP A 121 -18.92 -14.07 -8.75
CA ASP A 121 -19.33 -12.69 -8.87
C ASP A 121 -18.52 -11.98 -9.95
N SER A 122 -19.09 -11.89 -11.14
CA SER A 122 -18.42 -11.31 -12.32
C SER A 122 -18.18 -9.80 -12.21
N THR A 123 -18.69 -9.13 -11.17
CA THR A 123 -18.39 -7.72 -10.91
C THR A 123 -17.03 -7.54 -10.22
N ILE A 124 -16.47 -8.61 -9.68
CA ILE A 124 -15.14 -8.60 -9.08
C ILE A 124 -14.09 -8.88 -10.15
N TYR A 125 -13.11 -8.00 -10.24
CA TYR A 125 -11.92 -8.15 -11.09
C TYR A 125 -10.78 -8.64 -10.19
N GLU A 126 -10.25 -9.82 -10.52
CA GLU A 126 -9.17 -10.46 -9.79
C GLU A 126 -7.89 -10.36 -10.58
N TRP A 127 -6.83 -9.85 -9.95
CA TRP A 127 -5.52 -9.81 -10.57
C TRP A 127 -4.54 -10.61 -9.73
N GLN A 128 -4.06 -11.70 -10.29
CA GLN A 128 -3.08 -12.55 -9.60
C GLN A 128 -1.80 -11.77 -9.39
N SER A 129 -1.34 -11.74 -8.15
CA SER A 129 -0.27 -10.85 -7.73
C SER A 129 0.68 -11.56 -6.77
N VAL A 130 1.88 -11.02 -6.65
CA VAL A 130 2.83 -11.36 -5.59
C VAL A 130 3.06 -10.10 -4.76
N LEU A 131 2.76 -10.20 -3.48
CA LEU A 131 3.05 -9.15 -2.50
C LEU A 131 4.36 -9.48 -1.81
N ARG A 132 5.33 -8.57 -1.90
CA ARG A 132 6.61 -8.70 -1.21
C ARG A 132 6.72 -7.66 -0.12
N VAL A 133 7.34 -8.06 0.99
CA VAL A 133 7.67 -7.18 2.11
C VAL A 133 9.18 -7.13 2.22
N SER A 134 9.76 -5.95 2.40
CA SER A 134 11.19 -5.79 2.57
C SER A 134 11.71 -6.66 3.72
N PRO A 135 12.70 -7.53 3.50
CA PRO A 135 13.30 -8.32 4.56
C PRO A 135 14.22 -7.50 5.47
N GLU A 136 14.56 -6.27 5.06
CA GLU A 136 15.48 -5.39 5.78
C GLU A 136 14.75 -4.39 6.69
N ALA A 137 13.48 -4.12 6.43
CA ALA A 137 12.71 -3.17 7.23
C ALA A 137 12.59 -3.65 8.68
N THR A 138 12.69 -2.69 9.60
CA THR A 138 12.60 -2.95 11.05
C THR A 138 11.62 -2.00 11.71
N VAL A 139 11.19 -2.39 12.90
CA VAL A 139 10.42 -1.55 13.82
C VAL A 139 11.31 -1.21 14.98
N TYR A 140 11.57 0.07 15.19
CA TYR A 140 12.49 0.58 16.20
C TYR A 140 11.73 1.28 17.33
N VAL A 141 12.02 0.88 18.58
CA VAL A 141 11.44 1.49 19.79
C VAL A 141 12.53 2.26 20.53
N THR A 142 12.33 3.55 20.73
CA THR A 142 13.36 4.46 21.23
C THR A 142 13.73 4.24 22.70
N ALA A 143 12.76 3.93 23.56
CA ALA A 143 12.95 3.84 25.00
C ALA A 143 13.99 2.79 25.42
N ASN A 144 13.93 1.61 24.81
CA ASN A 144 14.83 0.49 25.11
C ASN A 144 15.77 0.17 23.95
N LYS A 145 15.76 0.98 22.88
CA LYS A 145 16.55 0.78 21.66
C LYS A 145 16.36 -0.61 21.04
N SER A 146 15.17 -1.21 21.25
CA SER A 146 14.85 -2.50 20.63
C SER A 146 14.51 -2.31 19.15
N GLU A 147 14.92 -3.29 18.36
CA GLU A 147 14.70 -3.30 16.92
C GLU A 147 14.30 -4.72 16.50
N LYS A 148 13.20 -4.84 15.77
CA LYS A 148 12.66 -6.11 15.34
C LYS A 148 12.35 -6.04 13.86
N LEU A 149 12.55 -7.13 13.12
CA LEU A 149 12.18 -7.17 11.72
C LEU A 149 10.69 -6.81 11.57
N PHE A 150 10.40 -5.98 10.58
CA PHE A 150 9.04 -5.56 10.29
C PHE A 150 8.12 -6.76 10.02
N THR A 151 8.61 -7.74 9.24
CA THR A 151 7.87 -8.97 8.94
C THR A 151 7.53 -9.77 10.20
N ASP A 152 8.47 -9.87 11.16
CA ASP A 152 8.22 -10.54 12.43
C ASP A 152 7.23 -9.77 13.30
N PHE A 153 7.35 -8.45 13.30
CA PHE A 153 6.48 -7.58 14.10
C PHE A 153 5.01 -7.67 13.67
N ILE A 154 4.76 -7.64 12.37
CA ILE A 154 3.39 -7.71 11.84
C ILE A 154 2.92 -9.15 11.56
N GLY A 155 3.79 -10.15 11.70
CA GLY A 155 3.45 -11.54 11.42
C GLY A 155 3.24 -11.85 9.94
N ALA A 156 3.97 -11.17 9.05
CA ALA A 156 3.85 -11.34 7.60
C ALA A 156 5.00 -12.17 7.02
N ARG A 157 4.75 -12.76 5.86
CA ARG A 157 5.79 -13.42 5.05
C ARG A 157 6.47 -12.39 4.16
N GLU A 158 7.74 -12.62 3.82
CA GLU A 158 8.47 -11.79 2.86
C GLU A 158 7.85 -11.82 1.45
N LYS A 159 7.20 -12.94 1.10
CA LYS A 159 6.56 -13.14 -0.21
C LYS A 159 5.25 -13.89 -0.03
N ALA A 160 4.18 -13.39 -0.61
CA ALA A 160 2.88 -14.04 -0.61
C ALA A 160 2.21 -13.92 -1.97
N ASP A 161 1.65 -15.04 -2.44
CA ASP A 161 0.77 -15.04 -3.59
C ASP A 161 -0.61 -14.56 -3.13
N ILE A 162 -1.13 -13.53 -3.76
CA ILE A 162 -2.43 -12.95 -3.43
C ILE A 162 -3.26 -12.71 -4.69
N SER A 163 -4.56 -12.61 -4.53
CA SER A 163 -5.45 -12.05 -5.53
C SER A 163 -5.74 -10.60 -5.17
N SER A 164 -5.41 -9.69 -6.07
CA SER A 164 -5.76 -8.28 -5.93
C SER A 164 -7.16 -8.08 -6.51
N ASP A 165 -8.15 -8.05 -5.62
CA ASP A 165 -9.56 -8.05 -5.99
C ASP A 165 -10.14 -6.65 -5.88
N VAL A 166 -10.73 -6.17 -6.97
CA VAL A 166 -11.32 -4.85 -7.07
C VAL A 166 -12.69 -4.90 -7.73
N ARG A 167 -13.57 -3.96 -7.40
CA ARG A 167 -14.88 -3.78 -8.04
C ARG A 167 -15.04 -2.32 -8.40
N TYR A 168 -15.65 -2.08 -9.57
CA TYR A 168 -15.98 -0.74 -10.02
C TYR A 168 -17.42 -0.42 -9.63
N THR A 169 -17.60 0.57 -8.77
CA THR A 169 -18.93 0.98 -8.25
C THR A 169 -18.98 2.49 -8.17
N ASP A 170 -20.06 3.08 -8.68
CA ASP A 170 -20.31 4.52 -8.62
C ASP A 170 -19.15 5.37 -9.18
N GLY A 171 -18.53 4.91 -10.27
CA GLY A 171 -17.48 5.61 -10.96
C GLY A 171 -16.11 5.50 -10.33
N GLU A 172 -15.91 4.60 -9.38
CA GLU A 172 -14.64 4.41 -8.66
C GLU A 172 -14.31 2.93 -8.50
N TRP A 173 -13.02 2.63 -8.43
CA TRP A 173 -12.53 1.32 -8.00
C TRP A 173 -12.53 1.21 -6.48
N HIS A 174 -12.84 0.02 -5.98
CA HIS A 174 -12.80 -0.32 -4.55
C HIS A 174 -12.05 -1.64 -4.35
N LEU A 175 -11.28 -1.76 -3.28
CA LEU A 175 -10.81 -3.06 -2.81
C LEU A 175 -12.02 -3.89 -2.39
N VAL A 176 -11.97 -5.19 -2.65
CA VAL A 176 -13.00 -6.13 -2.23
C VAL A 176 -12.54 -6.88 -1.00
N ASN A 177 -13.36 -6.86 0.05
CA ASN A 177 -13.12 -7.59 1.30
C ASN A 177 -13.35 -9.10 1.11
N ASP A 178 -12.88 -9.91 2.06
CA ASP A 178 -13.01 -11.37 2.02
C ASP A 178 -14.47 -11.85 1.95
N ASP A 179 -15.41 -11.06 2.49
CA ASP A 179 -16.85 -11.35 2.42
C ASP A 179 -17.51 -10.92 1.10
N GLY A 180 -16.73 -10.39 0.14
CA GLY A 180 -17.22 -9.93 -1.14
C GLY A 180 -17.78 -8.50 -1.15
N SER A 181 -17.81 -7.82 -0.02
CA SER A 181 -18.22 -6.42 0.06
C SER A 181 -17.11 -5.48 -0.37
N ASN A 182 -17.47 -4.26 -0.80
CA ASN A 182 -16.49 -3.22 -1.10
C ASN A 182 -15.87 -2.66 0.19
N SER A 183 -14.58 -2.37 0.13
CA SER A 183 -13.94 -1.51 1.10
C SER A 183 -14.15 -0.06 0.69
N TYR A 184 -14.61 0.77 1.61
CA TYR A 184 -14.89 2.18 1.34
C TYR A 184 -13.88 3.07 2.06
N LYS A 185 -13.62 4.24 1.45
CA LYS A 185 -12.84 5.30 2.08
C LYS A 185 -13.42 5.69 3.44
N LYS A 186 -12.53 6.05 4.35
CA LYS A 186 -12.90 6.52 5.69
C LYS A 186 -12.30 7.90 5.91
N PRO A 187 -13.05 8.99 5.72
CA PRO A 187 -12.56 10.33 5.99
C PRO A 187 -12.03 10.46 7.43
N LEU A 188 -10.85 11.05 7.56
CA LEU A 188 -10.17 11.28 8.83
C LEU A 188 -10.27 12.75 9.22
#